data_1728794c77e023c5a92b652968d334b6
#
_entry.id   1728794c77e023c5a92b652968d334b6
#
_cell.length_a   1.000
_cell.length_b   1.000
_cell.length_c   1.000
_cell.angle_alpha   90.00
_cell.angle_beta   90.00
_cell.angle_gamma   90.00
#
_symmetry.space_group_name_H-M   'P 1'
#
loop_
_entity.id
_entity.type
_entity.pdbx_description
1 polymer ?
#
loop_
_entity_poly.entity_id
_entity_poly.type
_entity_poly.pdbx_seq_one_letter_code
_entity_poly.pdbx_strand_id
1 'polypeptide(L)'
;TTDMNNTTTSARVDLRSDTVTRPTAGMREAMAQALVGDDVFGDDPSVNELQEKIANMLGFEAALFMSTGTQSNLCGILSHCQRGDEYIAGQMAHCYRWEGGGAAVFGSVQPQPLTQQADGSLALQDIEAAIKPDDAHFAKTKMVALENTWGGKVLPQNYLNDYSNFVQEKGLARHLDGARLFNAAVAQATALGTSPYAEVKNITQCFDSVSVCFSKGLGAPMGSALCGSKEYIAKAHRLRKMAGGGLRQAGFMAAAVSYALDHHVTRMAEDHQLMAHLAQGLAGIPGLQFETPQTNILFVDLVGEAKSRGAALQAHLKSEGIDMTGLYRLRFVTHLDVDRAGVDRAIAAIRQFFGA
;
A
#
# COMPACT_ATOMS: atom_id res chain seq x y z
N THR A 1 48.22 -13.29 17.95
CA THR A 1 47.36 -14.14 17.15
C THR A 1 46.01 -14.28 17.87
N THR A 2 45.11 -13.40 17.63
CA THR A 2 43.72 -13.46 18.08
C THR A 2 42.87 -14.04 16.96
N ASP A 3 42.40 -15.26 17.16
CA ASP A 3 41.37 -15.88 16.34
C ASP A 3 40.11 -15.00 16.38
N MET A 4 39.86 -14.27 15.32
CA MET A 4 38.54 -13.70 15.10
C MET A 4 37.65 -14.82 14.61
N ASN A 5 36.87 -15.41 15.51
CA ASN A 5 35.78 -16.30 15.19
C ASN A 5 34.84 -15.58 14.22
N ASN A 6 34.95 -15.93 12.95
CA ASN A 6 34.07 -15.52 11.88
C ASN A 6 32.76 -16.31 12.02
N THR A 7 31.95 -15.98 13.04
CA THR A 7 30.55 -16.37 13.04
C THR A 7 29.89 -15.59 11.92
N THR A 8 29.77 -16.20 10.76
CA THR A 8 28.85 -15.76 9.71
C THR A 8 27.45 -15.72 10.32
N THR A 9 27.08 -14.60 10.91
CA THR A 9 25.69 -14.32 11.22
C THR A 9 24.95 -14.36 9.89
N SER A 10 24.17 -15.42 9.68
CA SER A 10 23.32 -15.53 8.49
C SER A 10 22.49 -14.25 8.38
N ALA A 11 22.42 -13.67 7.18
CA ALA A 11 21.70 -12.43 6.93
C ALA A 11 20.29 -12.50 7.50
N ARG A 12 19.87 -11.43 8.21
CA ARG A 12 18.52 -11.33 8.78
C ARG A 12 17.47 -11.36 7.69
N VAL A 13 16.40 -12.12 7.90
CA VAL A 13 15.23 -12.21 7.01
C VAL A 13 14.08 -11.45 7.66
N ASP A 14 13.73 -10.31 7.10
CA ASP A 14 12.68 -9.45 7.65
C ASP A 14 11.40 -9.56 6.81
N LEU A 15 10.43 -10.31 7.30
CA LEU A 15 9.13 -10.54 6.67
C LEU A 15 8.00 -9.74 7.33
N ARG A 16 8.31 -8.69 8.09
CA ARG A 16 7.31 -7.90 8.82
C ARG A 16 6.45 -7.05 7.89
N SER A 17 7.08 -6.38 6.92
CA SER A 17 6.42 -5.46 5.99
C SER A 17 7.34 -5.13 4.80
N ASP A 18 6.75 -4.75 3.67
CA ASP A 18 7.49 -4.17 2.55
C ASP A 18 7.98 -2.72 2.82
N THR A 19 7.62 -2.15 3.96
CA THR A 19 8.13 -0.84 4.41
C THR A 19 9.52 -0.89 5.04
N VAL A 20 10.07 -2.07 5.28
CA VAL A 20 11.39 -2.23 5.90
C VAL A 20 12.54 -2.23 4.89
N THR A 21 12.24 -2.17 3.60
CA THR A 21 13.23 -2.15 2.53
C THR A 21 14.20 -0.98 2.67
N ARG A 22 15.43 -1.21 2.22
CA ARG A 22 16.49 -0.19 2.19
C ARG A 22 16.77 0.24 0.76
N PRO A 23 17.16 1.49 0.53
CA PRO A 23 17.52 1.94 -0.80
C PRO A 23 18.61 1.08 -1.42
N THR A 24 18.41 0.69 -2.68
CA THR A 24 19.40 -0.02 -3.48
C THR A 24 20.60 0.88 -3.80
N ALA A 25 21.70 0.30 -4.29
CA ALA A 25 22.85 1.07 -4.74
C ALA A 25 22.45 2.06 -5.85
N GLY A 26 21.64 1.64 -6.83
CA GLY A 26 21.14 2.51 -7.90
C GLY A 26 20.28 3.66 -7.39
N MET A 27 19.42 3.42 -6.40
CA MET A 27 18.66 4.49 -5.76
C MET A 27 19.56 5.48 -5.02
N ARG A 28 20.57 5.01 -4.29
CA ARG A 28 21.52 5.86 -3.57
C ARG A 28 22.30 6.75 -4.53
N GLU A 29 22.72 6.21 -5.66
CA GLU A 29 23.38 6.98 -6.72
C GLU A 29 22.44 8.03 -7.31
N ALA A 30 21.21 7.67 -7.65
CA ALA A 30 20.19 8.60 -8.13
C ALA A 30 19.96 9.75 -7.14
N MET A 31 19.88 9.43 -5.84
CA MET A 31 19.74 10.43 -4.77
C MET A 31 20.97 11.35 -4.71
N ALA A 32 22.18 10.80 -4.80
CA ALA A 32 23.42 11.59 -4.71
C ALA A 32 23.58 12.57 -5.87
N GLN A 33 23.05 12.23 -7.05
CA GLN A 33 23.15 13.04 -8.27
C GLN A 33 21.89 13.87 -8.55
N ALA A 34 20.88 13.83 -7.66
CA ALA A 34 19.62 14.52 -7.88
C ALA A 34 19.80 16.03 -8.04
N LEU A 35 19.18 16.59 -9.09
CA LEU A 35 19.02 18.02 -9.21
C LEU A 35 17.91 18.46 -8.26
N VAL A 36 18.19 19.44 -7.41
CA VAL A 36 17.28 19.89 -6.37
C VAL A 36 17.06 21.39 -6.36
N GLY A 37 15.95 21.79 -5.83
CA GLY A 37 15.55 23.17 -5.58
C GLY A 37 14.53 23.26 -4.46
N ASP A 38 13.94 24.39 -4.23
CA ASP A 38 12.89 24.56 -3.21
C ASP A 38 11.53 24.14 -3.77
N ASP A 39 10.96 23.03 -3.26
CA ASP A 39 9.65 22.53 -3.71
C ASP A 39 8.50 23.48 -3.39
N VAL A 40 8.61 24.30 -2.34
CA VAL A 40 7.58 25.31 -2.02
C VAL A 40 7.50 26.38 -3.09
N PHE A 41 8.61 26.73 -3.73
CA PHE A 41 8.64 27.62 -4.89
C PHE A 41 8.38 26.92 -6.23
N GLY A 42 8.28 25.59 -6.23
CA GLY A 42 8.16 24.81 -7.46
C GLY A 42 9.48 24.68 -8.23
N ASP A 43 10.60 24.90 -7.59
CA ASP A 43 11.92 24.97 -8.23
C ASP A 43 12.72 23.65 -8.18
N ASP A 44 12.19 22.61 -7.53
CA ASP A 44 12.88 21.31 -7.46
C ASP A 44 12.62 20.47 -8.73
N PRO A 45 13.62 20.30 -9.59
CA PRO A 45 13.41 19.61 -10.88
C PRO A 45 13.03 18.14 -10.70
N SER A 46 13.63 17.47 -9.72
CA SER A 46 13.39 16.03 -9.47
C SER A 46 11.99 15.78 -8.92
N VAL A 47 11.44 16.68 -8.09
CA VAL A 47 10.06 16.61 -7.64
C VAL A 47 9.10 16.86 -8.81
N ASN A 48 9.35 17.89 -9.61
CA ASN A 48 8.51 18.23 -10.76
C ASN A 48 8.45 17.07 -11.76
N GLU A 49 9.61 16.49 -12.10
CA GLU A 49 9.70 15.33 -13.00
C GLU A 49 8.95 14.12 -12.46
N LEU A 50 9.10 13.81 -11.16
CA LEU A 50 8.38 12.71 -10.53
C LEU A 50 6.86 12.91 -10.59
N GLN A 51 6.38 14.10 -10.27
CA GLN A 51 4.95 14.40 -10.29
C GLN A 51 4.36 14.25 -11.70
N GLU A 52 5.06 14.73 -12.72
CA GLU A 52 4.66 14.54 -14.10
C GLU A 52 4.70 13.06 -14.51
N LYS A 53 5.77 12.34 -14.16
CA LYS A 53 5.93 10.91 -14.45
C LYS A 53 4.80 10.08 -13.88
N ILE A 54 4.50 10.22 -12.60
CA ILE A 54 3.45 9.41 -11.95
C ILE A 54 2.05 9.80 -12.43
N ALA A 55 1.76 11.06 -12.67
CA ALA A 55 0.50 11.50 -13.26
C ALA A 55 0.27 10.84 -14.63
N ASN A 56 1.27 10.89 -15.51
CA ASN A 56 1.20 10.26 -16.82
C ASN A 56 1.06 8.74 -16.73
N MET A 57 1.80 8.10 -15.84
CA MET A 57 1.78 6.64 -15.66
C MET A 57 0.41 6.15 -15.21
N LEU A 58 -0.27 6.91 -14.34
CA LEU A 58 -1.58 6.57 -13.81
C LEU A 58 -2.75 7.17 -14.64
N GLY A 59 -2.46 8.00 -15.63
CA GLY A 59 -3.48 8.60 -16.51
C GLY A 59 -4.24 9.78 -15.89
N PHE A 60 -3.62 10.54 -14.99
CA PHE A 60 -4.17 11.75 -14.39
C PHE A 60 -3.56 13.03 -14.93
N GLU A 61 -4.26 14.16 -14.76
CA GLU A 61 -3.78 15.47 -15.19
C GLU A 61 -2.61 16.01 -14.35
N ALA A 62 -2.58 15.65 -13.06
CA ALA A 62 -1.59 16.15 -12.11
C ALA A 62 -1.36 15.18 -10.95
N ALA A 63 -0.23 15.36 -10.30
CA ALA A 63 0.14 14.64 -9.08
C ALA A 63 0.85 15.57 -8.10
N LEU A 64 0.81 15.21 -6.82
CA LEU A 64 1.47 15.92 -5.75
C LEU A 64 2.29 14.94 -4.91
N PHE A 65 3.59 15.18 -4.80
CA PHE A 65 4.48 14.40 -3.95
C PHE A 65 4.16 14.61 -2.46
N MET A 66 4.03 13.54 -1.71
CA MET A 66 3.67 13.51 -0.29
C MET A 66 4.76 12.81 0.52
N SER A 67 4.92 13.20 1.78
CA SER A 67 5.88 12.57 2.68
C SER A 67 5.48 11.13 3.05
N THR A 68 4.19 10.86 3.20
CA THR A 68 3.64 9.57 3.58
C THR A 68 2.31 9.28 2.89
N GLY A 69 1.92 8.00 2.85
CA GLY A 69 0.57 7.61 2.40
C GLY A 69 -0.54 8.16 3.29
N THR A 70 -0.30 8.26 4.59
CA THR A 70 -1.24 8.88 5.54
C THR A 70 -1.50 10.36 5.20
N GLN A 71 -0.46 11.13 4.92
CA GLN A 71 -0.62 12.52 4.47
C GLN A 71 -1.35 12.60 3.13
N SER A 72 -1.04 11.69 2.22
CA SER A 72 -1.68 11.62 0.90
C SER A 72 -3.18 11.33 1.01
N ASN A 73 -3.58 10.32 1.79
CA ASN A 73 -4.99 10.03 2.04
C ASN A 73 -5.71 11.17 2.77
N LEU A 74 -5.07 11.76 3.77
CA LEU A 74 -5.65 12.92 4.48
C LEU A 74 -5.95 14.06 3.51
N CYS A 75 -4.96 14.49 2.74
CA CYS A 75 -5.14 15.53 1.73
C CYS A 75 -6.16 15.11 0.65
N GLY A 76 -6.18 13.81 0.30
CA GLY A 76 -7.11 13.25 -0.67
C GLY A 76 -8.57 13.34 -0.21
N ILE A 77 -8.83 12.91 1.02
CA ILE A 77 -10.18 12.97 1.60
C ILE A 77 -10.63 14.44 1.77
N LEU A 78 -9.78 15.29 2.30
CA LEU A 78 -10.10 16.69 2.55
C LEU A 78 -10.23 17.53 1.27
N SER A 79 -9.71 17.04 0.14
CA SER A 79 -9.90 17.68 -1.16
C SER A 79 -11.26 17.37 -1.78
N HIS A 80 -11.89 16.26 -1.41
CA HIS A 80 -13.25 15.88 -1.81
C HIS A 80 -14.32 16.31 -0.82
N CYS A 81 -13.97 16.38 0.47
CA CYS A 81 -14.90 16.59 1.57
C CYS A 81 -14.60 17.88 2.31
N GLN A 82 -15.66 18.54 2.76
CA GLN A 82 -15.59 19.71 3.65
C GLN A 82 -16.03 19.31 5.06
N ARG A 83 -15.81 20.22 6.01
CA ARG A 83 -16.33 20.07 7.37
C ARG A 83 -17.83 19.75 7.35
N GLY A 84 -18.24 18.68 8.02
CA GLY A 84 -19.62 18.21 8.08
C GLY A 84 -20.02 17.23 6.96
N ASP A 85 -19.14 17.00 5.99
CA ASP A 85 -19.33 15.95 5.00
C ASP A 85 -18.99 14.56 5.55
N GLU A 86 -19.36 13.54 4.80
CA GLU A 86 -19.13 12.14 5.12
C GLU A 86 -18.41 11.43 3.99
N TYR A 87 -17.49 10.53 4.35
CA TYR A 87 -16.88 9.59 3.40
C TYR A 87 -17.18 8.15 3.80
N ILE A 88 -17.47 7.32 2.82
CA ILE A 88 -17.66 5.88 2.98
C ILE A 88 -16.33 5.17 2.72
N ALA A 89 -15.95 4.25 3.60
CA ALA A 89 -14.76 3.41 3.46
C ALA A 89 -14.98 2.04 4.08
N GLY A 90 -14.10 1.11 3.82
CA GLY A 90 -14.14 -0.19 4.48
C GLY A 90 -13.83 -0.10 5.98
N GLN A 91 -14.49 -0.94 6.78
CA GLN A 91 -14.25 -1.06 8.23
C GLN A 91 -12.77 -1.34 8.54
N MET A 92 -12.09 -2.07 7.66
CA MET A 92 -10.68 -2.44 7.76
C MET A 92 -9.80 -1.66 6.78
N ALA A 93 -10.30 -0.56 6.20
CA ALA A 93 -9.51 0.30 5.33
C ALA A 93 -8.49 1.09 6.15
N HIS A 94 -7.27 1.27 5.58
CA HIS A 94 -6.18 1.96 6.25
C HIS A 94 -6.55 3.41 6.59
N CYS A 95 -7.14 4.14 5.65
CA CYS A 95 -7.53 5.55 5.83
C CYS A 95 -8.56 5.76 6.96
N TYR A 96 -9.35 4.75 7.27
CA TYR A 96 -10.29 4.78 8.41
C TYR A 96 -9.65 4.32 9.72
N ARG A 97 -8.94 3.19 9.69
CA ARG A 97 -8.57 2.47 10.91
C ARG A 97 -7.16 2.78 11.44
N TRP A 98 -6.20 3.09 10.56
CA TRP A 98 -4.78 3.18 10.91
C TRP A 98 -4.10 4.51 10.58
N GLU A 99 -4.87 5.58 10.49
CA GLU A 99 -4.36 6.93 10.24
C GLU A 99 -4.73 7.92 11.35
N GLY A 100 -4.93 7.40 12.58
CA GLY A 100 -5.17 8.20 13.77
C GLY A 100 -6.49 8.97 13.75
N GLY A 101 -7.44 8.61 12.88
CA GLY A 101 -8.69 9.37 12.71
C GLY A 101 -8.48 10.74 12.08
N GLY A 102 -7.41 10.91 11.28
CA GLY A 102 -6.96 12.20 10.78
C GLY A 102 -8.02 12.99 10.01
N ALA A 103 -8.82 12.33 9.18
CA ALA A 103 -9.89 12.99 8.44
C ALA A 103 -10.95 13.63 9.38
N ALA A 104 -11.28 12.96 10.47
CA ALA A 104 -12.18 13.49 11.49
C ALA A 104 -11.52 14.62 12.30
N VAL A 105 -10.27 14.42 12.73
CA VAL A 105 -9.56 15.37 13.60
C VAL A 105 -9.20 16.65 12.86
N PHE A 106 -8.58 16.56 11.69
CA PHE A 106 -8.12 17.74 10.93
C PHE A 106 -9.16 18.31 9.98
N GLY A 107 -10.03 17.47 9.42
CA GLY A 107 -10.98 17.88 8.41
C GLY A 107 -12.42 17.99 8.91
N SER A 108 -12.72 17.50 10.10
CA SER A 108 -14.10 17.40 10.62
C SER A 108 -15.02 16.65 9.64
N VAL A 109 -14.49 15.61 8.99
CA VAL A 109 -15.20 14.74 8.04
C VAL A 109 -15.64 13.48 8.77
N GLN A 110 -16.93 13.16 8.69
CA GLN A 110 -17.48 11.97 9.33
C GLN A 110 -17.13 10.71 8.54
N PRO A 111 -16.54 9.67 9.16
CA PRO A 111 -16.39 8.38 8.50
C PRO A 111 -17.68 7.57 8.56
N GLN A 112 -17.99 6.86 7.48
CA GLN A 112 -19.02 5.82 7.44
C GLN A 112 -18.37 4.51 7.03
N PRO A 113 -17.92 3.69 8.00
CA PRO A 113 -17.32 2.40 7.68
C PRO A 113 -18.36 1.37 7.27
N LEU A 114 -18.00 0.54 6.28
CA LEU A 114 -18.77 -0.61 5.83
C LEU A 114 -17.93 -1.88 5.94
N THR A 115 -18.55 -3.00 6.22
CA THR A 115 -17.86 -4.30 6.23
C THR A 115 -17.42 -4.66 4.81
N GLN A 116 -16.12 -4.93 4.62
CA GLN A 116 -15.61 -5.45 3.36
C GLN A 116 -16.07 -6.88 3.12
N GLN A 117 -16.29 -7.22 1.85
CA GLN A 117 -16.44 -8.59 1.41
C GLN A 117 -15.09 -9.32 1.50
N ALA A 118 -15.10 -10.63 1.33
CA ALA A 118 -13.90 -11.46 1.46
C ALA A 118 -12.74 -11.07 0.52
N ASP A 119 -13.07 -10.49 -0.63
CA ASP A 119 -12.11 -10.00 -1.64
C ASP A 119 -11.63 -8.55 -1.39
N GLY A 120 -12.14 -7.90 -0.34
CA GLY A 120 -11.83 -6.51 -0.01
C GLY A 120 -12.77 -5.47 -0.62
N SER A 121 -13.72 -5.89 -1.46
CA SER A 121 -14.72 -5.01 -2.05
C SER A 121 -15.77 -4.57 -1.04
N LEU A 122 -16.47 -3.48 -1.34
CA LEU A 122 -17.68 -3.05 -0.65
C LEU A 122 -18.89 -3.44 -1.51
N ALA A 123 -19.86 -4.14 -0.95
CA ALA A 123 -21.08 -4.47 -1.66
C ALA A 123 -21.78 -3.18 -2.10
N LEU A 124 -22.15 -3.06 -3.37
CA LEU A 124 -22.77 -1.85 -3.91
C LEU A 124 -24.09 -1.52 -3.20
N GLN A 125 -24.86 -2.53 -2.81
CA GLN A 125 -26.08 -2.36 -2.03
C GLN A 125 -25.81 -1.76 -0.64
N ASP A 126 -24.67 -2.07 -0.01
CA ASP A 126 -24.29 -1.53 1.29
C ASP A 126 -23.85 -0.07 1.14
N ILE A 127 -23.14 0.25 0.04
CA ILE A 127 -22.81 1.64 -0.31
C ILE A 127 -24.11 2.43 -0.50
N GLU A 128 -25.06 1.93 -1.28
CA GLU A 128 -26.33 2.61 -1.52
C GLU A 128 -27.11 2.86 -0.23
N ALA A 129 -27.20 1.88 0.64
CA ALA A 129 -27.88 1.99 1.92
C ALA A 129 -27.20 3.00 2.87
N ALA A 130 -25.89 3.23 2.71
CA ALA A 130 -25.13 4.15 3.55
C ALA A 130 -25.18 5.59 3.07
N ILE A 131 -25.55 5.87 1.83
CA ILE A 131 -25.70 7.24 1.29
C ILE A 131 -26.84 7.94 2.03
N LYS A 132 -26.52 9.06 2.68
CA LYS A 132 -27.49 9.82 3.45
C LYS A 132 -28.40 10.67 2.56
N PRO A 133 -29.68 10.83 2.92
CA PRO A 133 -30.55 11.79 2.24
C PRO A 133 -30.10 13.23 2.53
N ASP A 134 -30.49 14.16 1.64
CA ASP A 134 -30.24 15.60 1.87
C ASP A 134 -31.26 16.14 2.89
N ASP A 135 -30.95 15.94 4.16
CA ASP A 135 -31.78 16.33 5.30
C ASP A 135 -30.87 16.79 6.45
N ALA A 136 -31.34 17.77 7.23
CA ALA A 136 -30.57 18.39 8.30
C ALA A 136 -30.12 17.43 9.42
N HIS A 137 -30.69 16.23 9.50
CA HIS A 137 -30.33 15.21 10.49
C HIS A 137 -29.05 14.44 10.12
N PHE A 138 -28.55 14.58 8.90
CA PHE A 138 -27.44 13.75 8.39
C PHE A 138 -26.26 14.59 7.93
N ALA A 139 -25.06 14.01 8.05
CA ALA A 139 -23.89 14.48 7.32
C ALA A 139 -24.11 14.27 5.80
N LYS A 140 -23.44 15.07 4.96
CA LYS A 140 -23.53 14.93 3.51
C LYS A 140 -22.51 13.91 3.01
N THR A 141 -22.99 12.81 2.48
CA THR A 141 -22.13 11.82 1.83
C THR A 141 -21.52 12.39 0.56
N LYS A 142 -20.18 12.37 0.43
CA LYS A 142 -19.46 13.01 -0.69
C LYS A 142 -18.52 12.08 -1.43
N MET A 143 -18.05 10.99 -0.80
CA MET A 143 -16.99 10.17 -1.36
C MET A 143 -17.14 8.72 -0.91
N VAL A 144 -16.75 7.81 -1.80
CA VAL A 144 -16.50 6.39 -1.47
C VAL A 144 -15.04 6.08 -1.74
N ALA A 145 -14.33 5.59 -0.73
CA ALA A 145 -12.94 5.16 -0.83
C ALA A 145 -12.85 3.63 -0.88
N LEU A 146 -12.00 3.12 -1.77
CA LEU A 146 -11.56 1.73 -1.82
C LEU A 146 -10.06 1.64 -1.55
N GLU A 147 -9.59 0.43 -1.25
CA GLU A 147 -8.16 0.12 -1.05
C GLU A 147 -7.75 -1.05 -1.96
N ASN A 148 -6.68 -0.89 -2.72
CA ASN A 148 -6.14 -1.93 -3.60
C ASN A 148 -4.58 -1.88 -3.64
N THR A 149 -3.87 -2.95 -3.24
CA THR A 149 -4.41 -4.21 -2.70
C THR A 149 -4.98 -4.01 -1.30
N TRP A 150 -5.98 -4.78 -0.92
CA TRP A 150 -6.46 -4.86 0.46
C TRP A 150 -5.98 -6.15 1.12
N GLY A 151 -5.13 -6.03 2.15
CA GLY A 151 -4.54 -7.20 2.79
C GLY A 151 -3.80 -8.13 1.81
N GLY A 152 -3.23 -7.59 0.74
CA GLY A 152 -2.58 -8.34 -0.33
C GLY A 152 -3.53 -8.91 -1.39
N LYS A 153 -4.83 -8.72 -1.25
CA LYS A 153 -5.84 -9.16 -2.24
C LYS A 153 -6.08 -8.07 -3.28
N VAL A 154 -6.23 -8.50 -4.52
CA VAL A 154 -6.52 -7.62 -5.67
C VAL A 154 -8.02 -7.49 -5.84
N LEU A 155 -8.53 -6.26 -5.89
CA LEU A 155 -9.94 -6.04 -6.23
C LEU A 155 -10.21 -6.45 -7.67
N PRO A 156 -11.27 -7.24 -7.93
CA PRO A 156 -11.61 -7.67 -9.30
C PRO A 156 -11.91 -6.48 -10.21
N GLN A 157 -11.38 -6.48 -11.43
CA GLN A 157 -11.55 -5.36 -12.37
C GLN A 157 -13.01 -5.12 -12.75
N ASN A 158 -13.81 -6.19 -12.90
CA ASN A 158 -15.25 -6.06 -13.17
C ASN A 158 -15.98 -5.35 -12.02
N TYR A 159 -15.63 -5.67 -10.77
CA TYR A 159 -16.16 -4.95 -9.61
C TYR A 159 -15.76 -3.47 -9.65
N LEU A 160 -14.52 -3.15 -9.96
CA LEU A 160 -14.06 -1.75 -10.06
C LEU A 160 -14.84 -0.98 -11.12
N ASN A 161 -15.14 -1.60 -12.24
CA ASN A 161 -15.94 -0.98 -13.29
C ASN A 161 -17.39 -0.71 -12.82
N ASP A 162 -18.01 -1.70 -12.18
CA ASP A 162 -19.37 -1.56 -11.63
C ASP A 162 -19.43 -0.50 -10.52
N TYR A 163 -18.45 -0.52 -9.60
CA TYR A 163 -18.28 0.49 -8.55
C TYR A 163 -18.14 1.89 -9.16
N SER A 164 -17.28 2.04 -10.15
CA SER A 164 -17.01 3.33 -10.79
C SER A 164 -18.28 3.94 -11.35
N ASN A 165 -19.04 3.16 -12.12
CA ASN A 165 -20.31 3.61 -12.72
C ASN A 165 -21.33 3.95 -11.64
N PHE A 166 -21.51 3.05 -10.68
CA PHE A 166 -22.48 3.21 -9.59
C PHE A 166 -22.22 4.48 -8.77
N VAL A 167 -20.98 4.68 -8.29
CA VAL A 167 -20.63 5.82 -7.45
C VAL A 167 -20.72 7.13 -8.22
N GLN A 168 -20.34 7.12 -9.50
CA GLN A 168 -20.46 8.27 -10.38
C GLN A 168 -21.95 8.66 -10.62
N GLU A 169 -22.82 7.69 -10.85
CA GLU A 169 -24.27 7.93 -10.99
C GLU A 169 -24.89 8.53 -9.72
N LYS A 170 -24.35 8.20 -8.55
CA LYS A 170 -24.78 8.81 -7.28
C LYS A 170 -24.20 10.21 -7.05
N GLY A 171 -23.36 10.71 -7.94
CA GLY A 171 -22.71 12.03 -7.82
C GLY A 171 -21.65 12.10 -6.72
N LEU A 172 -21.07 10.97 -6.33
CA LEU A 172 -20.04 10.87 -5.30
C LEU A 172 -18.64 10.78 -5.91
N ALA A 173 -17.64 11.29 -5.20
CA ALA A 173 -16.25 11.13 -5.57
C ALA A 173 -15.75 9.71 -5.32
N ARG A 174 -14.84 9.25 -6.19
CA ARG A 174 -14.21 7.91 -6.13
C ARG A 174 -12.74 8.09 -5.80
N HIS A 175 -12.34 7.66 -4.60
CA HIS A 175 -10.95 7.71 -4.14
C HIS A 175 -10.39 6.32 -3.96
N LEU A 176 -9.15 6.10 -4.42
CA LEU A 176 -8.41 4.87 -4.19
C LEU A 176 -7.24 5.11 -3.24
N ASP A 177 -7.23 4.40 -2.11
CA ASP A 177 -5.99 4.11 -1.40
C ASP A 177 -5.24 3.01 -2.16
N GLY A 178 -4.32 3.46 -2.99
CA GLY A 178 -3.48 2.62 -3.83
C GLY A 178 -2.08 2.42 -3.24
N ALA A 179 -1.97 2.29 -1.92
CA ALA A 179 -0.67 2.11 -1.26
C ALA A 179 0.17 0.98 -1.88
N ARG A 180 -0.49 -0.07 -2.37
CA ARG A 180 0.12 -1.19 -3.11
C ARG A 180 -0.49 -1.37 -4.50
N LEU A 181 -0.83 -0.27 -5.16
CA LEU A 181 -1.43 -0.27 -6.50
C LEU A 181 -0.59 -1.04 -7.52
N PHE A 182 0.72 -0.87 -7.51
CA PHE A 182 1.59 -1.56 -8.46
C PHE A 182 1.65 -3.08 -8.21
N ASN A 183 1.52 -3.53 -6.96
CA ASN A 183 1.35 -4.96 -6.69
C ASN A 183 0.05 -5.50 -7.31
N ALA A 184 -1.05 -4.78 -7.20
CA ALA A 184 -2.31 -5.16 -7.85
C ALA A 184 -2.15 -5.21 -9.37
N ALA A 185 -1.56 -4.19 -9.98
CA ALA A 185 -1.35 -4.12 -11.42
C ALA A 185 -0.43 -5.25 -11.94
N VAL A 186 0.65 -5.56 -11.23
CA VAL A 186 1.57 -6.65 -11.59
C VAL A 186 0.87 -8.01 -11.49
N ALA A 187 0.09 -8.25 -10.44
CA ALA A 187 -0.66 -9.50 -10.30
C ALA A 187 -1.71 -9.65 -11.42
N GLN A 188 -2.44 -8.60 -11.72
CA GLN A 188 -3.43 -8.57 -12.79
C GLN A 188 -2.78 -8.79 -14.17
N ALA A 189 -1.66 -8.13 -14.43
CA ALA A 189 -0.89 -8.30 -15.67
C ALA A 189 -0.36 -9.74 -15.83
N THR A 190 0.13 -10.33 -14.76
CA THR A 190 0.61 -11.72 -14.78
C THR A 190 -0.53 -12.69 -15.10
N ALA A 191 -1.70 -12.49 -14.50
CA ALA A 191 -2.87 -13.34 -14.73
C ALA A 191 -3.41 -13.23 -16.17
N LEU A 192 -3.36 -12.02 -16.77
CA LEU A 192 -3.92 -11.73 -18.09
C LEU A 192 -2.90 -11.81 -19.23
N GLY A 193 -1.60 -11.92 -18.93
CA GLY A 193 -0.55 -11.88 -19.94
C GLY A 193 -0.37 -10.49 -20.57
N THR A 194 -0.59 -9.43 -19.80
CA THR A 194 -0.55 -8.03 -20.23
C THR A 194 0.59 -7.26 -19.56
N SER A 195 0.67 -5.95 -19.78
CA SER A 195 1.65 -5.07 -19.16
C SER A 195 1.14 -4.50 -17.83
N PRO A 196 1.95 -4.48 -16.75
CA PRO A 196 1.61 -3.79 -15.50
C PRO A 196 1.21 -2.33 -15.71
N TYR A 197 1.81 -1.65 -16.66
CA TYR A 197 1.51 -0.24 -16.98
C TYR A 197 0.13 -0.06 -17.63
N ALA A 198 -0.32 -1.04 -18.42
CA ALA A 198 -1.69 -1.07 -18.94
C ALA A 198 -2.69 -1.35 -17.82
N GLU A 199 -2.37 -2.31 -16.95
CA GLU A 199 -3.26 -2.70 -15.86
C GLU A 199 -3.37 -1.62 -14.79
N VAL A 200 -2.32 -0.87 -14.51
CA VAL A 200 -2.39 0.27 -13.60
C VAL A 200 -3.41 1.30 -14.07
N LYS A 201 -3.46 1.59 -15.38
CA LYS A 201 -4.43 2.50 -15.98
C LYS A 201 -5.85 1.93 -15.97
N ASN A 202 -6.00 0.62 -16.21
CA ASN A 202 -7.30 -0.06 -16.09
C ASN A 202 -7.90 0.08 -14.68
N ILE A 203 -7.07 0.02 -13.65
CA ILE A 203 -7.49 0.23 -12.27
C ILE A 203 -7.81 1.71 -12.02
N THR A 204 -6.88 2.61 -12.33
CA THR A 204 -6.97 4.02 -11.94
C THR A 204 -8.05 4.80 -12.67
N GLN A 205 -8.43 4.41 -13.90
CA GLN A 205 -9.53 5.02 -14.64
C GLN A 205 -10.89 4.93 -13.91
N CYS A 206 -11.01 4.04 -12.94
CA CYS A 206 -12.21 3.87 -12.13
C CYS A 206 -12.32 4.91 -10.99
N PHE A 207 -11.35 5.81 -10.84
CA PHE A 207 -11.25 6.73 -9.72
C PHE A 207 -11.03 8.19 -10.15
N ASP A 208 -11.54 9.12 -9.34
CA ASP A 208 -11.27 10.56 -9.50
C ASP A 208 -9.94 10.96 -8.88
N SER A 209 -9.48 10.21 -7.88
CA SER A 209 -8.19 10.41 -7.22
C SER A 209 -7.60 9.10 -6.72
N VAL A 210 -6.28 9.05 -6.71
CA VAL A 210 -5.49 7.90 -6.24
C VAL A 210 -4.34 8.37 -5.37
N SER A 211 -4.19 7.75 -4.21
CA SER A 211 -2.99 7.83 -3.37
C SER A 211 -2.14 6.60 -3.61
N VAL A 212 -0.89 6.76 -4.04
CA VAL A 212 0.05 5.66 -4.29
C VAL A 212 1.27 5.81 -3.40
N CYS A 213 1.72 4.71 -2.76
CA CYS A 213 2.95 4.71 -1.97
C CYS A 213 4.14 4.21 -2.80
N PHE A 214 5.30 4.84 -2.55
CA PHE A 214 6.58 4.46 -3.15
C PHE A 214 7.49 3.72 -2.17
N SER A 215 7.22 3.86 -0.87
CA SER A 215 8.01 3.34 0.25
C SER A 215 7.59 1.94 0.70
N LYS A 216 7.04 1.13 -0.20
CA LYS A 216 6.61 -0.24 0.04
C LYS A 216 7.24 -1.18 -0.99
N GLY A 217 6.47 -1.91 -1.78
CA GLY A 217 7.00 -2.84 -2.78
C GLY A 217 7.95 -2.20 -3.81
N LEU A 218 7.78 -0.93 -4.14
CA LEU A 218 8.71 -0.18 -4.98
C LEU A 218 10.08 0.06 -4.33
N GLY A 219 10.16 -0.01 -3.00
CA GLY A 219 11.42 0.02 -2.26
C GLY A 219 12.05 1.40 -2.08
N ALA A 220 11.33 2.50 -2.37
CA ALA A 220 11.83 3.84 -2.08
C ALA A 220 11.92 4.10 -0.57
N PRO A 221 12.87 4.94 -0.11
CA PRO A 221 13.10 5.17 1.31
C PRO A 221 11.93 5.90 2.00
N MET A 222 11.18 6.69 1.25
CA MET A 222 9.99 7.38 1.73
C MET A 222 9.18 7.90 0.54
N GLY A 223 7.95 8.31 0.80
CA GLY A 223 7.14 9.08 -0.13
C GLY A 223 5.93 8.35 -0.68
N SER A 224 5.01 9.19 -1.08
CA SER A 224 3.75 8.84 -1.74
C SER A 224 3.39 9.94 -2.75
N ALA A 225 2.40 9.70 -3.59
CA ALA A 225 1.82 10.73 -4.42
C ALA A 225 0.30 10.65 -4.40
N LEU A 226 -0.33 11.81 -4.45
CA LEU A 226 -1.75 11.96 -4.70
C LEU A 226 -1.94 12.43 -6.14
N CYS A 227 -2.74 11.68 -6.91
CA CYS A 227 -3.03 11.96 -8.32
C CYS A 227 -4.51 12.31 -8.51
N GLY A 228 -4.79 13.22 -9.43
CA GLY A 228 -6.14 13.64 -9.75
C GLY A 228 -6.16 14.72 -10.84
N SER A 229 -7.27 15.46 -10.94
CA SER A 229 -7.37 16.62 -11.83
C SER A 229 -6.47 17.76 -11.32
N LYS A 230 -6.15 18.70 -12.19
CA LYS A 230 -5.38 19.90 -11.81
C LYS A 230 -6.06 20.71 -10.71
N GLU A 231 -7.37 20.88 -10.80
CA GLU A 231 -8.15 21.59 -9.78
C GLU A 231 -8.10 20.87 -8.42
N TYR A 232 -8.29 19.57 -8.43
CA TYR A 232 -8.21 18.72 -7.23
C TYR A 232 -6.82 18.80 -6.58
N ILE A 233 -5.77 18.68 -7.36
CA ILE A 233 -4.38 18.75 -6.87
C ILE A 233 -4.03 20.14 -6.34
N ALA A 234 -4.59 21.22 -6.91
CA ALA A 234 -4.42 22.57 -6.37
C ALA A 234 -5.00 22.71 -4.94
N LYS A 235 -6.15 22.09 -4.67
CA LYS A 235 -6.71 22.00 -3.30
C LYS A 235 -5.81 21.18 -2.38
N ALA A 236 -5.37 20.01 -2.84
CA ALA A 236 -4.49 19.14 -2.08
C ALA A 236 -3.15 19.79 -1.73
N HIS A 237 -2.62 20.65 -2.60
CA HIS A 237 -1.37 21.39 -2.36
C HIS A 237 -1.48 22.31 -1.13
N ARG A 238 -2.62 23.01 -0.97
CA ARG A 238 -2.89 23.84 0.23
C ARG A 238 -3.00 22.96 1.49
N LEU A 239 -3.69 21.85 1.39
CA LEU A 239 -3.88 20.92 2.50
C LEU A 239 -2.55 20.26 2.91
N ARG A 240 -1.70 19.90 1.95
CA ARG A 240 -0.34 19.41 2.23
C ARG A 240 0.46 20.44 3.05
N LYS A 241 0.39 21.71 2.70
CA LYS A 241 1.07 22.78 3.45
C LYS A 241 0.54 22.87 4.88
N MET A 242 -0.78 22.86 5.06
CA MET A 242 -1.40 22.87 6.39
C MET A 242 -1.05 21.64 7.21
N ALA A 243 -0.90 20.48 6.58
CA ALA A 243 -0.51 19.23 7.21
C ALA A 243 1.02 19.10 7.45
N GLY A 244 1.77 20.19 7.32
CA GLY A 244 3.22 20.22 7.56
C GLY A 244 4.08 19.61 6.44
N GLY A 245 3.52 19.42 5.25
CA GLY A 245 4.19 18.78 4.12
C GLY A 245 4.84 19.74 3.12
N GLY A 246 5.07 21.00 3.48
CA GLY A 246 5.85 21.95 2.68
C GLY A 246 7.33 21.66 2.76
N LEU A 247 7.83 20.82 1.85
CA LEU A 247 9.22 20.39 1.82
C LEU A 247 10.09 21.38 1.03
N ARG A 248 11.42 21.31 1.25
CA ARG A 248 12.41 22.12 0.51
C ARG A 248 13.04 21.23 -0.57
N GLN A 249 14.28 20.82 -0.44
CA GLN A 249 15.00 20.01 -1.43
C GLN A 249 14.55 18.53 -1.38
N ALA A 250 13.28 18.29 -1.59
CA ALA A 250 12.68 16.95 -1.58
C ALA A 250 13.10 16.10 -2.80
N GLY A 251 13.75 16.72 -3.77
CA GLY A 251 14.26 16.04 -4.97
C GLY A 251 15.24 14.92 -4.67
N PHE A 252 15.95 14.95 -3.56
CA PHE A 252 16.76 13.82 -3.12
C PHE A 252 15.91 12.55 -2.97
N MET A 253 14.74 12.67 -2.37
CA MET A 253 13.82 11.53 -2.20
C MET A 253 13.05 11.24 -3.49
N ALA A 254 12.64 12.27 -4.21
CA ALA A 254 11.93 12.11 -5.49
C ALA A 254 12.78 11.38 -6.54
N ALA A 255 14.09 11.58 -6.55
CA ALA A 255 15.01 10.86 -7.43
C ALA A 255 15.04 9.36 -7.15
N ALA A 256 15.04 8.95 -5.88
CA ALA A 256 14.93 7.54 -5.50
C ALA A 256 13.61 6.94 -5.97
N VAL A 257 12.51 7.67 -5.86
CA VAL A 257 11.18 7.25 -6.32
C VAL A 257 11.16 7.09 -7.84
N SER A 258 11.69 8.07 -8.58
CA SER A 258 11.77 7.97 -10.05
C SER A 258 12.58 6.75 -10.48
N TYR A 259 13.69 6.47 -9.81
CA TYR A 259 14.48 5.26 -10.04
C TYR A 259 13.65 3.99 -9.80
N ALA A 260 12.88 3.95 -8.70
CA ALA A 260 12.03 2.82 -8.38
C ALA A 260 10.96 2.59 -9.45
N LEU A 261 10.32 3.64 -9.94
CA LEU A 261 9.32 3.55 -11.00
C LEU A 261 9.93 3.02 -12.32
N ASP A 262 11.18 3.37 -12.61
CA ASP A 262 11.86 2.91 -13.81
C ASP A 262 12.36 1.46 -13.72
N HIS A 263 12.71 0.97 -12.51
CA HIS A 263 13.43 -0.30 -12.35
C HIS A 263 12.72 -1.34 -11.48
N HIS A 264 11.74 -0.98 -10.65
CA HIS A 264 11.21 -1.89 -9.64
C HIS A 264 9.76 -2.33 -9.86
N VAL A 265 9.04 -1.81 -10.85
CA VAL A 265 7.63 -2.17 -11.08
C VAL A 265 7.51 -3.63 -11.48
N THR A 266 8.16 -4.03 -12.56
CA THR A 266 8.02 -5.39 -13.11
C THR A 266 8.64 -6.46 -12.22
N ARG A 267 9.69 -6.12 -11.46
CA ARG A 267 10.32 -7.05 -10.54
C ARG A 267 9.45 -7.45 -9.34
N MET A 268 8.38 -6.71 -9.04
CA MET A 268 7.44 -7.10 -7.98
C MET A 268 6.79 -8.46 -8.23
N ALA A 269 6.78 -8.95 -9.46
CA ALA A 269 6.39 -10.33 -9.77
C ALA A 269 7.24 -11.36 -9.00
N GLU A 270 8.52 -11.07 -8.76
CA GLU A 270 9.41 -11.93 -7.95
C GLU A 270 8.95 -11.99 -6.50
N ASP A 271 8.51 -10.86 -5.93
CA ASP A 271 7.97 -10.81 -4.57
C ASP A 271 6.71 -11.68 -4.43
N HIS A 272 5.85 -11.68 -5.46
CA HIS A 272 4.66 -12.52 -5.52
C HIS A 272 5.02 -14.02 -5.63
N GLN A 273 6.03 -14.35 -6.43
CA GLN A 273 6.52 -15.73 -6.55
C GLN A 273 7.14 -16.22 -5.24
N LEU A 274 7.91 -15.38 -4.56
CA LEU A 274 8.48 -15.71 -3.24
C LEU A 274 7.38 -15.96 -2.20
N MET A 275 6.30 -15.16 -2.23
CA MET A 275 5.18 -15.37 -1.32
C MET A 275 4.42 -16.65 -1.65
N ALA A 276 4.20 -16.96 -2.92
CA ALA A 276 3.61 -18.25 -3.33
C ALA A 276 4.47 -19.44 -2.88
N HIS A 277 5.79 -19.30 -2.97
CA HIS A 277 6.73 -20.32 -2.51
C HIS A 277 6.65 -20.51 -0.99
N LEU A 278 6.60 -19.42 -0.21
CA LEU A 278 6.40 -19.49 1.23
C LEU A 278 5.10 -20.24 1.57
N ALA A 279 4.00 -19.87 0.94
CA ALA A 279 2.71 -20.52 1.15
C ALA A 279 2.75 -22.03 0.84
N GLN A 280 3.38 -22.43 -0.26
CA GLN A 280 3.57 -23.84 -0.60
C GLN A 280 4.38 -24.57 0.47
N GLY A 281 5.43 -23.94 0.98
CA GLY A 281 6.28 -24.50 2.04
C GLY A 281 5.57 -24.65 3.38
N LEU A 282 4.54 -23.86 3.65
CA LEU A 282 3.74 -23.93 4.88
C LEU A 282 2.50 -24.84 4.75
N ALA A 283 2.19 -25.29 3.54
CA ALA A 283 1.02 -26.14 3.30
C ALA A 283 1.15 -27.47 4.05
N GLY A 284 0.04 -27.92 4.62
CA GLY A 284 -0.04 -29.19 5.33
C GLY A 284 0.51 -29.19 6.75
N ILE A 285 1.02 -28.07 7.27
CA ILE A 285 1.41 -27.95 8.69
C ILE A 285 0.15 -27.91 9.54
N PRO A 286 -0.05 -28.88 10.49
CA PRO A 286 -1.20 -28.86 11.36
C PRO A 286 -1.28 -27.58 12.19
N GLY A 287 -2.47 -26.99 12.27
CA GLY A 287 -2.70 -25.76 13.04
C GLY A 287 -2.44 -24.47 12.27
N LEU A 288 -1.97 -24.53 11.04
CA LEU A 288 -1.87 -23.37 10.14
C LEU A 288 -2.98 -23.41 9.09
N GLN A 289 -3.69 -22.27 8.95
CA GLN A 289 -4.78 -22.12 8.00
C GLN A 289 -4.64 -20.80 7.25
N PHE A 290 -4.67 -20.84 5.93
CA PHE A 290 -4.51 -19.65 5.10
C PHE A 290 -5.11 -19.83 3.70
N GLU A 291 -5.45 -18.72 3.06
CA GLU A 291 -5.83 -18.68 1.66
C GLU A 291 -4.57 -18.53 0.78
N THR A 292 -4.65 -18.98 -0.46
CA THR A 292 -3.58 -18.77 -1.45
C THR A 292 -3.29 -17.27 -1.60
N PRO A 293 -2.03 -16.81 -1.43
CA PRO A 293 -1.69 -15.41 -1.58
C PRO A 293 -1.84 -14.96 -3.03
N GLN A 294 -2.33 -13.74 -3.23
CA GLN A 294 -2.49 -13.14 -4.55
C GLN A 294 -1.31 -12.24 -4.94
N THR A 295 -0.63 -11.67 -3.95
CA THR A 295 0.51 -10.77 -4.11
C THR A 295 1.60 -11.08 -3.11
N ASN A 296 2.18 -10.09 -2.47
CA ASN A 296 3.32 -10.18 -1.56
C ASN A 296 2.95 -10.32 -0.07
N ILE A 297 1.68 -10.48 0.27
CA ILE A 297 1.23 -10.61 1.67
C ILE A 297 0.51 -11.93 1.88
N LEU A 298 0.88 -12.61 2.96
CA LEU A 298 0.22 -13.83 3.43
C LEU A 298 -0.19 -13.65 4.88
N PHE A 299 -1.48 -13.85 5.15
CA PHE A 299 -1.99 -14.00 6.50
C PHE A 299 -2.20 -15.48 6.79
N VAL A 300 -1.70 -15.93 7.95
CA VAL A 300 -1.84 -17.31 8.42
C VAL A 300 -2.54 -17.31 9.77
N ASP A 301 -3.68 -17.97 9.85
CA ASP A 301 -4.42 -18.15 11.09
C ASP A 301 -3.87 -19.35 11.84
N LEU A 302 -3.59 -19.18 13.14
CA LEU A 302 -3.27 -20.26 14.04
C LEU A 302 -4.58 -20.83 14.60
N VAL A 303 -4.80 -22.12 14.37
CA VAL A 303 -6.04 -22.81 14.79
C VAL A 303 -5.74 -24.02 15.66
N GLY A 304 -6.76 -24.50 16.39
CA GLY A 304 -6.59 -25.63 17.29
C GLY A 304 -5.53 -25.38 18.37
N GLU A 305 -4.67 -26.34 18.61
CA GLU A 305 -3.60 -26.25 19.61
C GLU A 305 -2.53 -25.20 19.26
N ALA A 306 -2.35 -24.89 17.96
CA ALA A 306 -1.41 -23.87 17.53
C ALA A 306 -1.81 -22.44 17.95
N LYS A 307 -3.10 -22.21 18.26
CA LYS A 307 -3.64 -20.87 18.60
C LYS A 307 -2.90 -20.21 19.76
N SER A 308 -2.46 -20.97 20.74
CA SER A 308 -1.69 -20.47 21.89
C SER A 308 -0.19 -20.35 21.67
N ARG A 309 0.32 -20.78 20.52
CA ARG A 309 1.76 -20.91 20.24
C ARG A 309 2.36 -19.71 19.47
N GLY A 310 1.56 -18.68 19.15
CA GLY A 310 2.00 -17.56 18.32
C GLY A 310 3.20 -16.80 18.88
N ALA A 311 3.23 -16.50 20.18
CA ALA A 311 4.36 -15.85 20.83
C ALA A 311 5.63 -16.70 20.83
N ALA A 312 5.48 -18.01 21.08
CA ALA A 312 6.59 -18.96 21.05
C ALA A 312 7.17 -19.12 19.64
N LEU A 313 6.30 -19.19 18.63
CA LEU A 313 6.72 -19.20 17.22
C LEU A 313 7.50 -17.94 16.84
N GLN A 314 7.00 -16.78 17.21
CA GLN A 314 7.68 -15.50 16.94
C GLN A 314 9.07 -15.45 17.61
N ALA A 315 9.18 -15.90 18.86
CA ALA A 315 10.45 -15.96 19.58
C ALA A 315 11.43 -16.96 18.92
N HIS A 316 10.94 -18.13 18.49
CA HIS A 316 11.73 -19.11 17.75
C HIS A 316 12.26 -18.52 16.43
N LEU A 317 11.40 -17.94 15.62
CA LEU A 317 11.79 -17.33 14.35
C LEU A 317 12.83 -16.22 14.56
N LYS A 318 12.63 -15.39 15.59
CA LYS A 318 13.59 -14.33 15.93
C LYS A 318 14.96 -14.91 16.32
N SER A 319 15.02 -16.02 17.03
CA SER A 319 16.29 -16.71 17.35
C SER A 319 16.99 -17.25 16.11
N GLU A 320 16.23 -17.59 15.07
CA GLU A 320 16.73 -18.01 13.75
C GLU A 320 17.05 -16.82 12.81
N GLY A 321 16.94 -15.58 13.30
CA GLY A 321 17.19 -14.38 12.51
C GLY A 321 16.06 -14.01 11.54
N ILE A 322 14.84 -14.45 11.83
CA ILE A 322 13.66 -14.22 11.00
C ILE A 322 12.65 -13.37 11.77
N ASP A 323 12.23 -12.26 11.19
CA ASP A 323 11.22 -11.38 11.77
C ASP A 323 9.90 -11.47 11.01
N MET A 324 8.81 -11.49 11.77
CA MET A 324 7.44 -11.47 11.27
C MET A 324 6.53 -10.73 12.26
N THR A 325 5.28 -10.49 11.91
CA THR A 325 4.30 -9.84 12.78
C THR A 325 3.07 -10.72 13.03
N GLY A 326 2.33 -10.37 14.08
CA GLY A 326 1.10 -11.07 14.51
C GLY A 326 1.37 -12.23 15.45
N LEU A 327 0.41 -12.50 16.34
CA LEU A 327 0.48 -13.59 17.32
C LEU A 327 -0.60 -14.65 17.07
N TYR A 328 -1.82 -14.25 16.80
CA TYR A 328 -2.96 -15.15 16.51
C TYR A 328 -3.20 -15.28 15.01
N ARG A 329 -3.09 -14.18 14.31
CA ARG A 329 -3.06 -14.11 12.87
C ARG A 329 -1.69 -13.61 12.43
N LEU A 330 -0.87 -14.53 11.91
CA LEU A 330 0.48 -14.22 11.45
C LEU A 330 0.42 -13.44 10.15
N ARG A 331 1.36 -12.52 9.94
CA ARG A 331 1.49 -11.76 8.71
C ARG A 331 2.92 -11.85 8.19
N PHE A 332 3.06 -12.28 6.96
CA PHE A 332 4.32 -12.34 6.24
C PHE A 332 4.25 -11.47 5.00
N VAL A 333 5.30 -10.72 4.74
CA VAL A 333 5.41 -9.83 3.57
C VAL A 333 6.75 -10.06 2.89
N THR A 334 6.73 -10.37 1.59
CA THR A 334 7.92 -10.42 0.74
C THR A 334 8.16 -9.09 0.06
N HIS A 335 9.41 -8.79 -0.22
CA HIS A 335 9.83 -7.51 -0.78
C HIS A 335 11.26 -7.61 -1.34
N LEU A 336 11.77 -6.47 -1.82
CA LEU A 336 13.06 -6.32 -2.48
C LEU A 336 14.26 -6.92 -1.71
N ASP A 337 14.25 -6.86 -0.37
CA ASP A 337 15.36 -7.31 0.49
C ASP A 337 15.18 -8.74 1.00
N VAL A 338 14.24 -9.52 0.44
CA VAL A 338 14.04 -10.94 0.72
C VAL A 338 14.32 -11.74 -0.53
N ASP A 339 15.15 -12.76 -0.41
CA ASP A 339 15.47 -13.68 -1.50
C ASP A 339 14.91 -15.10 -1.26
N ARG A 340 15.10 -15.97 -2.23
CA ARG A 340 14.66 -17.37 -2.16
C ARG A 340 15.27 -18.11 -0.97
N ALA A 341 16.55 -17.90 -0.70
CA ALA A 341 17.25 -18.56 0.42
C ALA A 341 16.68 -18.10 1.77
N GLY A 342 16.33 -16.82 1.90
CA GLY A 342 15.65 -16.27 3.07
C GLY A 342 14.28 -16.90 3.31
N VAL A 343 13.49 -17.05 2.25
CA VAL A 343 12.17 -17.71 2.32
C VAL A 343 12.33 -19.19 2.69
N ASP A 344 13.29 -19.90 2.11
CA ASP A 344 13.57 -21.30 2.44
C ASP A 344 13.96 -21.48 3.92
N ARG A 345 14.75 -20.56 4.47
CA ARG A 345 15.07 -20.54 5.91
C ARG A 345 13.83 -20.35 6.77
N ALA A 346 12.93 -19.44 6.37
CA ALA A 346 11.69 -19.20 7.09
C ALA A 346 10.79 -20.45 7.07
N ILE A 347 10.66 -21.10 5.93
CA ILE A 347 9.92 -22.37 5.80
C ILE A 347 10.51 -23.43 6.73
N ALA A 348 11.83 -23.64 6.69
CA ALA A 348 12.51 -24.64 7.51
C ALA A 348 12.31 -24.38 9.01
N ALA A 349 12.45 -23.13 9.45
CA ALA A 349 12.28 -22.75 10.85
C ALA A 349 10.84 -22.95 11.34
N ILE A 350 9.85 -22.60 10.52
CA ILE A 350 8.44 -22.79 10.87
C ILE A 350 8.11 -24.28 10.94
N ARG A 351 8.53 -25.05 9.95
CA ARG A 351 8.33 -26.53 9.95
C ARG A 351 8.98 -27.18 11.15
N GLN A 352 10.22 -26.83 11.47
CA GLN A 352 10.92 -27.32 12.66
C GLN A 352 10.14 -27.02 13.95
N PHE A 353 9.62 -25.82 14.09
CA PHE A 353 8.85 -25.41 15.27
C PHE A 353 7.59 -26.27 15.46
N PHE A 354 6.91 -26.64 14.38
CA PHE A 354 5.71 -27.48 14.42
C PHE A 354 6.00 -28.99 14.32
N GLY A 355 7.23 -29.39 14.11
CA GLY A 355 7.61 -30.81 13.97
C GLY A 355 7.13 -31.46 12.66
N ALA A 356 7.07 -30.69 11.56
CA ALA A 356 6.52 -31.09 10.27
C ALA A 356 7.59 -31.22 9.17
#